data_2ce89b2212879278e7b5c378b632a7c0
#
_entry.id   2ce89b2212879278e7b5c378b632a7c0
#
_cell.length_a   1.000
_cell.length_b   1.000
_cell.length_c   1.000
_cell.angle_alpha   90.00
_cell.angle_beta   90.00
_cell.angle_gamma   90.00
#
_symmetry.space_group_name_H-M   'P 1'
#
loop_
_entity.id
_entity.type
_entity.pdbx_description
1 polymer ?
#
loop_
_entity_poly.entity_id
_entity_poly.type
_entity_poly.pdbx_seq_one_letter_code
_entity_poly.pdbx_strand_id
1 'polypeptide(L)'
;MSVSTAIAPGTDIRDLFQAAYNNRYTWEPGFGGYNGRCIWMQEDRQVEGSFTVGADLKAEVHDVSDEEVHKSFASQLWEVCIHRVRRSFEQTHSANSFTAGXSTDEGLEVIVGGKGEGDKYRIKDDVVTMVHRHIHGTVVTIHTKSTTDTGNGYLSHCYSSQYADPESCEPKGGVNHFTDTFVPLVEGGPWVLSERVIRTEAFADAPAGEQTFRFVDLTPA
;
A
#
# COMPACT_ATOMS: atom_id res chain seq x y z
N MET A 1 -15.50 -22.23 -10.77
CA MET A 1 -16.61 -21.43 -11.29
C MET A 1 -16.30 -19.96 -11.08
N SER A 2 -16.22 -19.25 -12.19
CA SER A 2 -15.91 -17.82 -12.15
C SER A 2 -17.19 -17.08 -11.72
N VAL A 3 -17.12 -16.43 -10.55
CA VAL A 3 -18.24 -15.60 -10.11
C VAL A 3 -18.06 -14.23 -10.77
N SER A 4 -18.90 -13.97 -11.73
CA SER A 4 -18.91 -12.66 -12.39
C SER A 4 -19.55 -11.66 -11.44
N THR A 5 -18.77 -10.67 -10.98
CA THR A 5 -19.33 -9.56 -10.22
C THR A 5 -19.97 -8.60 -11.22
N ALA A 6 -21.24 -8.76 -11.46
CA ALA A 6 -21.96 -7.84 -12.32
C ALA A 6 -22.24 -6.55 -11.55
N ILE A 7 -22.02 -5.42 -12.21
CA ILE A 7 -22.44 -4.13 -11.65
C ILE A 7 -23.96 -4.09 -11.63
N ALA A 8 -24.54 -3.65 -10.50
CA ALA A 8 -25.97 -3.43 -10.42
C ALA A 8 -26.38 -2.42 -11.51
N PRO A 9 -27.53 -2.63 -12.17
CA PRO A 9 -27.98 -1.67 -13.17
C PRO A 9 -28.04 -0.26 -12.60
N GLY A 10 -27.48 0.71 -13.32
CA GLY A 10 -27.46 2.10 -12.90
C GLY A 10 -26.27 2.52 -12.06
N THR A 11 -25.36 1.58 -11.73
CA THR A 11 -24.17 1.93 -10.96
C THR A 11 -23.13 2.58 -11.88
N ASP A 12 -22.72 3.80 -11.53
CA ASP A 12 -21.67 4.51 -12.24
C ASP A 12 -20.32 3.92 -11.83
N ILE A 13 -19.46 3.68 -12.81
CA ILE A 13 -18.12 3.14 -12.55
C ILE A 13 -17.32 4.09 -11.64
N ARG A 14 -17.51 5.39 -11.78
CA ARG A 14 -16.87 6.36 -10.90
C ARG A 14 -17.32 6.17 -9.45
N ASP A 15 -18.62 5.98 -9.25
CA ASP A 15 -19.17 5.77 -7.91
C ASP A 15 -18.64 4.48 -7.29
N LEU A 16 -18.51 3.44 -8.08
CA LEU A 16 -17.97 2.16 -7.63
C LEU A 16 -16.52 2.33 -7.15
N PHE A 17 -15.70 3.01 -7.96
CA PHE A 17 -14.31 3.24 -7.62
C PHE A 17 -14.22 4.15 -6.39
N GLN A 18 -15.03 5.21 -6.35
CA GLN A 18 -15.01 6.14 -5.21
C GLN A 18 -15.38 5.43 -3.90
N ALA A 19 -16.35 4.52 -3.94
CA ALA A 19 -16.73 3.76 -2.76
C ALA A 19 -15.54 2.94 -2.23
N ALA A 20 -14.83 2.26 -3.13
CA ALA A 20 -13.66 1.47 -2.73
C ALA A 20 -12.54 2.38 -2.23
N TYR A 21 -12.31 3.51 -2.90
CA TYR A 21 -11.31 4.47 -2.49
C TYR A 21 -11.62 4.99 -1.08
N ASN A 22 -12.87 5.37 -0.82
CA ASN A 22 -13.27 5.89 0.49
C ASN A 22 -13.29 4.81 1.57
N ASN A 23 -13.34 3.54 1.19
CA ASN A 23 -13.33 2.43 2.14
C ASN A 23 -11.92 2.09 2.64
N ARG A 24 -10.87 2.70 2.07
CA ARG A 24 -9.51 2.50 2.57
C ARG A 24 -9.39 3.17 3.94
N TYR A 25 -8.72 2.48 4.86
CA TYR A 25 -8.45 3.08 6.17
C TYR A 25 -7.42 4.20 6.01
N THR A 26 -7.70 5.36 6.58
CA THR A 26 -6.78 6.48 6.64
C THR A 26 -6.85 7.09 8.05
N TRP A 27 -5.78 7.75 8.46
CA TRP A 27 -5.74 8.38 9.78
C TRP A 27 -6.71 9.55 9.83
N GLU A 28 -7.34 9.73 11.01
CA GLU A 28 -8.24 10.85 11.23
C GLU A 28 -7.46 12.16 11.15
N PRO A 29 -8.06 13.21 10.59
CA PRO A 29 -7.45 14.53 10.66
C PRO A 29 -7.16 14.90 12.12
N GLY A 30 -6.00 15.49 12.36
CA GLY A 30 -5.60 15.83 13.72
C GLY A 30 -4.81 14.77 14.44
N PHE A 31 -4.55 13.62 13.79
CA PHE A 31 -3.68 12.62 14.39
C PHE A 31 -2.29 13.24 14.60
N GLY A 32 -1.79 13.22 15.84
CA GLY A 32 -0.56 13.90 16.21
C GLY A 32 0.73 13.12 15.99
N GLY A 33 0.61 11.91 15.45
CA GLY A 33 1.79 11.10 15.20
C GLY A 33 2.09 10.11 16.33
N TYR A 34 3.22 9.42 16.20
CA TYR A 34 3.58 8.38 17.17
C TYR A 34 5.07 8.11 17.12
N ASN A 35 5.54 7.37 18.12
CA ASN A 35 6.94 7.02 18.28
C ASN A 35 7.06 5.53 18.50
N GLY A 36 8.26 5.00 18.24
CA GLY A 36 8.52 3.61 18.50
C GLY A 36 9.96 3.23 18.26
N ARG A 37 10.21 1.95 18.38
CA ARG A 37 11.48 1.34 18.01
C ARG A 37 11.28 0.58 16.71
N CYS A 38 12.35 0.50 15.90
CA CYS A 38 12.29 -0.22 14.65
C CYS A 38 13.37 -1.32 14.65
N ILE A 39 13.02 -2.48 14.10
CA ILE A 39 13.89 -3.66 14.06
C ILE A 39 13.84 -4.21 12.65
N TRP A 40 15.00 -4.38 12.04
CA TRP A 40 15.13 -5.00 10.72
C TRP A 40 15.84 -6.34 10.88
N MET A 41 15.33 -7.36 10.21
CA MET A 41 15.92 -8.70 10.27
C MET A 41 16.01 -9.29 8.87
N GLN A 42 17.15 -9.91 8.59
CA GLN A 42 17.35 -10.67 7.36
C GLN A 42 18.35 -11.78 7.66
N GLU A 43 17.90 -13.02 7.52
CA GLU A 43 18.70 -14.19 7.87
C GLU A 43 19.17 -14.06 9.33
N ASP A 44 20.48 -14.07 9.60
CA ASP A 44 21.01 -13.97 10.95
C ASP A 44 21.38 -12.53 11.34
N ARG A 45 21.08 -11.56 10.47
CA ARG A 45 21.37 -10.15 10.76
C ARG A 45 20.16 -9.48 11.42
N GLN A 46 20.43 -8.63 12.38
CA GLN A 46 19.40 -7.81 13.03
C GLN A 46 19.96 -6.43 13.29
N VAL A 47 19.21 -5.39 12.90
CA VAL A 47 19.59 -4.00 13.09
C VAL A 47 18.42 -3.28 13.74
N GLU A 48 18.69 -2.49 14.78
CA GLU A 48 17.67 -1.80 15.55
C GLU A 48 17.90 -0.30 15.59
N GLY A 49 16.83 0.44 15.81
CA GLY A 49 16.87 1.87 16.01
C GLY A 49 15.56 2.35 16.58
N SER A 50 15.29 3.62 16.39
CA SER A 50 14.04 4.22 16.85
C SER A 50 13.53 5.16 15.76
N PHE A 51 12.27 5.57 15.90
CA PHE A 51 11.66 6.45 14.91
C PHE A 51 10.58 7.31 15.54
N THR A 52 10.29 8.41 14.89
CA THR A 52 9.15 9.26 15.21
C THR A 52 8.38 9.54 13.93
N VAL A 53 7.05 9.57 14.05
CA VAL A 53 6.19 10.15 13.01
C VAL A 53 5.61 11.39 13.68
N GLY A 54 5.94 12.57 13.18
CA GLY A 54 5.52 13.81 13.80
C GLY A 54 4.08 14.19 13.48
N ALA A 55 3.67 15.34 14.00
CA ALA A 55 2.33 15.85 13.74
C ALA A 55 2.12 16.18 12.26
N ASP A 56 3.20 16.41 11.53
CA ASP A 56 3.17 16.61 10.08
C ASP A 56 3.03 15.29 9.33
N LEU A 57 2.98 14.16 10.06
CA LEU A 57 2.86 12.80 9.53
C LEU A 57 4.04 12.43 8.63
N LYS A 58 5.22 12.96 8.98
CA LYS A 58 6.47 12.60 8.34
C LYS A 58 7.34 11.84 9.33
N ALA A 59 7.99 10.80 8.83
CA ALA A 59 8.79 9.93 9.68
C ALA A 59 10.25 10.38 9.72
N GLU A 60 10.86 10.20 10.89
CA GLU A 60 12.31 10.34 11.07
C GLU A 60 12.82 9.09 11.75
N VAL A 61 13.95 8.58 11.26
CA VAL A 61 14.58 7.38 11.79
C VAL A 61 15.84 7.80 12.55
N HIS A 62 16.04 7.25 13.75
CA HIS A 62 17.13 7.62 14.63
C HIS A 62 17.92 6.39 15.08
N ASP A 63 19.20 6.59 15.38
CA ASP A 63 20.05 5.60 16.05
C ASP A 63 20.25 4.31 15.25
N VAL A 64 20.24 4.42 13.91
CA VAL A 64 20.56 3.30 13.02
C VAL A 64 21.89 3.62 12.36
N SER A 65 22.94 2.86 12.71
CA SER A 65 24.27 3.12 12.18
C SER A 65 24.47 2.55 10.78
N ASP A 66 23.75 1.46 10.45
CA ASP A 66 23.83 0.88 9.11
C ASP A 66 23.05 1.76 8.16
N GLU A 67 23.75 2.41 7.21
CA GLU A 67 23.17 3.41 6.34
C GLU A 67 22.10 2.83 5.42
N GLU A 68 22.31 1.62 4.89
CA GLU A 68 21.35 0.99 4.00
C GLU A 68 20.07 0.62 4.75
N VAL A 69 20.22 0.09 5.96
CA VAL A 69 19.06 -0.27 6.77
C VAL A 69 18.33 1.00 7.21
N HIS A 70 19.05 2.06 7.53
CA HIS A 70 18.44 3.35 7.86
C HIS A 70 17.53 3.81 6.72
N LYS A 71 18.04 3.77 5.48
CA LYS A 71 17.26 4.14 4.31
C LYS A 71 16.04 3.24 4.12
N SER A 72 16.19 1.95 4.39
CA SER A 72 15.08 1.01 4.27
C SER A 72 13.97 1.33 5.28
N PHE A 73 14.32 1.57 6.54
CA PHE A 73 13.33 1.99 7.54
C PHE A 73 12.60 3.26 7.08
N ALA A 74 13.37 4.26 6.67
CA ALA A 74 12.79 5.54 6.27
C ALA A 74 11.84 5.37 5.09
N SER A 75 12.21 4.53 4.13
CA SER A 75 11.41 4.26 2.95
C SER A 75 10.09 3.58 3.31
N GLN A 76 10.13 2.56 4.21
CA GLN A 76 8.92 1.86 4.61
C GLN A 76 7.97 2.80 5.35
N LEU A 77 8.50 3.59 6.28
CA LEU A 77 7.67 4.51 7.06
C LEU A 77 7.09 5.62 6.19
N TRP A 78 7.89 6.12 5.23
CA TRP A 78 7.41 7.14 4.30
C TRP A 78 6.23 6.62 3.50
N GLU A 79 6.35 5.39 3.00
CA GLU A 79 5.31 4.78 2.18
C GLU A 79 4.03 4.59 2.99
N VAL A 80 4.16 4.13 4.24
CA VAL A 80 2.98 3.98 5.11
C VAL A 80 2.31 5.35 5.33
N CYS A 81 3.10 6.36 5.65
CA CYS A 81 2.54 7.69 5.96
C CYS A 81 1.79 8.28 4.78
N ILE A 82 2.37 8.22 3.57
CA ILE A 82 1.69 8.82 2.42
C ILE A 82 0.38 8.12 2.06
N HIS A 83 0.26 6.83 2.42
CA HIS A 83 -0.97 6.10 2.13
C HIS A 83 -1.98 6.17 3.26
N ARG A 84 -1.56 6.57 4.47
CA ARG A 84 -2.50 6.71 5.60
C ARG A 84 -3.01 8.14 5.78
N VAL A 85 -2.34 9.13 5.16
CA VAL A 85 -2.85 10.50 5.17
C VAL A 85 -4.13 10.55 4.34
N ARG A 86 -5.18 11.15 4.92
CA ARG A 86 -6.48 11.21 4.25
C ARG A 86 -6.48 12.25 3.15
N ARG A 87 -6.81 11.81 1.93
CA ARG A 87 -7.01 12.69 0.78
C ARG A 87 -8.33 12.31 0.14
N SER A 88 -9.12 13.31 -0.23
CA SER A 88 -10.42 13.04 -0.84
C SER A 88 -10.24 12.43 -2.22
N PHE A 89 -11.26 11.71 -2.66
CA PHE A 89 -11.29 11.15 -4.01
C PHE A 89 -11.12 12.27 -5.05
N GLU A 90 -11.77 13.42 -4.82
CA GLU A 90 -11.67 14.55 -5.74
C GLU A 90 -10.25 15.10 -5.83
N GLN A 91 -9.57 15.22 -4.68
CA GLN A 91 -8.17 15.70 -4.70
C GLN A 91 -7.28 14.81 -5.54
N THR A 92 -7.52 13.51 -5.52
CA THR A 92 -6.66 12.55 -6.20
C THR A 92 -7.09 12.34 -7.65
N HIS A 93 -8.39 12.34 -7.94
CA HIS A 93 -8.90 11.86 -9.22
C HIS A 93 -9.78 12.85 -9.99
N SER A 94 -9.80 14.15 -9.62
CA SER A 94 -10.70 15.10 -10.29
C SER A 94 -10.39 15.25 -11.78
N ALA A 95 -9.15 15.05 -12.19
CA ALA A 95 -8.74 15.20 -13.60
C ALA A 95 -8.80 13.87 -14.38
N ASN A 96 -9.36 12.83 -13.77
CA ASN A 96 -9.46 11.51 -14.38
C ASN A 96 -10.88 11.19 -14.79
N SER A 97 -11.01 10.37 -15.82
CA SER A 97 -12.28 9.76 -16.22
C SER A 97 -12.16 8.25 -16.04
N PHE A 98 -13.29 7.55 -15.95
CA PHE A 98 -13.31 6.13 -15.66
C PHE A 98 -14.28 5.40 -16.57
N THR A 99 -13.83 4.27 -17.13
CA THR A 99 -14.69 3.37 -17.90
C THR A 99 -14.50 1.95 -17.39
N ALA A 100 -15.53 1.11 -17.56
CA ALA A 100 -15.47 -0.28 -17.13
C ALA A 100 -14.66 -1.10 -18.13
N GLY A 101 -13.86 -1.95 -17.60
CA GLY A 101 -13.15 -2.95 -18.40
C GLY A 101 -13.71 -4.35 -18.15
N UNK A 102 -12.88 -5.26 -18.09
CA UNK A 102 -13.28 -6.56 -17.97
C UNK A 102 -13.59 -6.89 -16.59
N SER A 103 -14.38 -7.91 -16.52
CA SER A 103 -14.64 -8.50 -15.20
C SER A 103 -13.72 -9.70 -15.01
N THR A 104 -13.06 -9.76 -13.88
CA THR A 104 -12.06 -10.80 -13.58
C THR A 104 -12.34 -11.42 -12.21
N ASP A 105 -11.58 -12.44 -11.86
CA ASP A 105 -11.67 -13.03 -10.52
C ASP A 105 -11.30 -12.02 -9.43
N GLU A 106 -10.50 -11.02 -9.76
CA GLU A 106 -10.11 -9.96 -8.84
C GLU A 106 -11.12 -8.81 -8.82
N GLY A 107 -12.15 -8.86 -9.63
CA GLY A 107 -13.20 -7.85 -9.65
C GLY A 107 -13.33 -7.16 -10.99
N LEU A 108 -14.07 -6.07 -10.98
CA LEU A 108 -14.34 -5.27 -12.18
C LEU A 108 -13.16 -4.34 -12.43
N GLU A 109 -12.68 -4.34 -13.66
CA GLU A 109 -11.58 -3.46 -14.04
C GLU A 109 -12.11 -2.06 -14.30
N VAL A 110 -11.38 -1.08 -13.76
CA VAL A 110 -11.62 0.34 -13.98
C VAL A 110 -10.47 0.87 -14.82
N ILE A 111 -10.79 1.38 -16.00
CA ILE A 111 -9.81 1.94 -16.92
C ILE A 111 -9.83 3.45 -16.76
N VAL A 112 -8.65 4.04 -16.53
CA VAL A 112 -8.53 5.46 -16.26
C VAL A 112 -8.19 6.21 -17.55
N GLY A 113 -8.88 7.32 -17.75
CA GLY A 113 -8.59 8.27 -18.82
C GLY A 113 -8.30 9.64 -18.22
N GLY A 114 -7.99 10.58 -19.08
CA GLY A 114 -7.63 11.93 -18.63
C GLY A 114 -6.20 11.99 -18.17
N LYS A 115 -5.95 12.68 -17.07
CA LYS A 115 -4.59 12.85 -16.57
C LYS A 115 -3.91 11.52 -16.25
N GLY A 116 -4.69 10.55 -15.76
CA GLY A 116 -4.16 9.22 -15.41
C GLY A 116 -4.27 8.20 -16.52
N GLU A 117 -4.41 8.63 -17.77
CA GLU A 117 -4.58 7.70 -18.89
C GLU A 117 -3.48 6.63 -18.88
N GLY A 118 -3.90 5.37 -19.03
CA GLY A 118 -3.01 4.21 -18.99
C GLY A 118 -3.06 3.48 -17.65
N ASP A 119 -3.54 4.15 -16.61
CA ASP A 119 -3.68 3.49 -15.30
C ASP A 119 -4.93 2.63 -15.29
N LYS A 120 -4.93 1.62 -14.41
CA LYS A 120 -6.07 0.72 -14.24
C LYS A 120 -6.18 0.31 -12.78
N TYR A 121 -7.40 -0.04 -12.39
CA TYR A 121 -7.66 -0.59 -11.07
C TYR A 121 -8.62 -1.78 -11.22
N ARG A 122 -8.70 -2.61 -10.20
CA ARG A 122 -9.78 -3.60 -10.10
C ARG A 122 -10.43 -3.43 -8.75
N ILE A 123 -11.76 -3.57 -8.75
CA ILE A 123 -12.57 -3.32 -7.56
C ILE A 123 -13.43 -4.54 -7.30
N LYS A 124 -13.41 -5.02 -6.06
CA LYS A 124 -14.26 -6.14 -5.64
C LYS A 124 -14.65 -5.91 -4.19
N ASP A 125 -15.96 -5.95 -3.90
CA ASP A 125 -16.48 -5.84 -2.53
C ASP A 125 -15.95 -4.60 -1.81
N ASP A 126 -15.96 -3.46 -2.49
CA ASP A 126 -15.50 -2.16 -1.98
C ASP A 126 -14.02 -2.18 -1.57
N VAL A 127 -13.22 -3.02 -2.23
CA VAL A 127 -11.78 -3.06 -2.04
C VAL A 127 -11.11 -2.85 -3.39
N VAL A 128 -10.04 -2.05 -3.40
CA VAL A 128 -9.19 -1.90 -4.58
C VAL A 128 -8.26 -3.12 -4.58
N THR A 129 -8.59 -4.11 -5.41
CA THR A 129 -7.88 -5.40 -5.43
C THR A 129 -6.68 -5.39 -6.36
N MET A 130 -6.62 -4.46 -7.30
CA MET A 130 -5.46 -4.32 -8.17
C MET A 130 -5.24 -2.85 -8.48
N VAL A 131 -3.97 -2.46 -8.48
CA VAL A 131 -3.53 -1.12 -8.88
C VAL A 131 -2.49 -1.31 -9.97
N HIS A 132 -2.66 -0.62 -11.09
CA HIS A 132 -1.69 -0.61 -12.19
C HIS A 132 -1.46 0.87 -12.52
N ARG A 133 -0.33 1.41 -12.08
CA ARG A 133 -0.09 2.86 -12.17
C ARG A 133 1.26 3.19 -12.77
N HIS A 134 1.25 4.23 -13.58
CA HIS A 134 2.48 4.81 -14.14
C HIS A 134 3.02 5.82 -13.16
N ILE A 135 4.25 5.61 -12.69
CA ILE A 135 4.90 6.48 -11.71
C ILE A 135 6.36 6.67 -12.10
N HIS A 136 6.75 7.91 -12.39
CA HIS A 136 8.16 8.28 -12.62
C HIS A 136 8.90 7.37 -13.59
N GLY A 137 8.30 7.11 -14.75
CA GLY A 137 8.97 6.34 -15.80
C GLY A 137 8.95 4.84 -15.58
N THR A 138 8.15 4.35 -14.64
CA THR A 138 7.92 2.93 -14.45
C THR A 138 6.42 2.69 -14.33
N VAL A 139 6.03 1.43 -14.41
CA VAL A 139 4.67 1.05 -14.06
C VAL A 139 4.75 0.05 -12.91
N VAL A 140 3.93 0.26 -11.89
CA VAL A 140 3.82 -0.68 -10.78
C VAL A 140 2.47 -1.36 -10.85
N THR A 141 2.47 -2.68 -10.66
CA THR A 141 1.24 -3.45 -10.56
C THR A 141 1.20 -4.11 -9.19
N ILE A 142 0.11 -3.86 -8.46
CA ILE A 142 -0.09 -4.35 -7.10
C ILE A 142 -1.36 -5.18 -7.10
N HIS A 143 -1.29 -6.38 -6.51
CA HIS A 143 -2.45 -7.26 -6.34
C HIS A 143 -2.66 -7.48 -4.84
N THR A 144 -3.83 -7.10 -4.34
CA THR A 144 -4.18 -7.30 -2.93
C THR A 144 -4.93 -8.61 -2.78
N LYS A 145 -4.43 -9.49 -1.92
CA LYS A 145 -4.99 -10.82 -1.72
C LYS A 145 -5.87 -10.90 -0.49
N SER A 146 -5.53 -10.17 0.57
CA SER A 146 -6.33 -10.15 1.79
C SER A 146 -6.23 -8.81 2.48
N THR A 147 -7.21 -8.53 3.32
CA THR A 147 -7.31 -7.24 4.00
C THR A 147 -7.60 -7.45 5.48
N THR A 148 -7.34 -6.39 6.25
CA THR A 148 -7.72 -6.29 7.66
C THR A 148 -8.82 -5.24 7.76
N ASP A 149 -9.91 -5.60 8.42
CA ASP A 149 -11.03 -4.68 8.65
C ASP A 149 -10.79 -3.94 9.96
N THR A 150 -10.67 -2.62 9.92
CA THR A 150 -10.44 -1.83 11.12
C THR A 150 -11.74 -1.40 11.80
N GLY A 151 -12.87 -1.62 11.14
CA GLY A 151 -14.13 -1.05 11.56
C GLY A 151 -14.38 0.33 10.97
N ASN A 152 -13.34 0.97 10.45
CA ASN A 152 -13.41 2.28 9.78
C ASN A 152 -12.66 2.24 8.46
N GLY A 153 -12.83 1.14 7.73
CA GLY A 153 -12.16 0.94 6.46
C GLY A 153 -11.18 -0.21 6.53
N TYR A 154 -10.58 -0.54 5.39
CA TYR A 154 -9.70 -1.70 5.29
C TYR A 154 -8.24 -1.28 5.14
N LEU A 155 -7.37 -2.18 5.57
CA LEU A 155 -5.93 -2.11 5.33
C LEU A 155 -5.53 -3.36 4.55
N SER A 156 -4.63 -3.23 3.59
CA SER A 156 -4.13 -4.40 2.88
C SER A 156 -3.26 -5.22 3.82
N HIS A 157 -3.50 -6.53 3.85
CA HIS A 157 -2.74 -7.44 4.70
C HIS A 157 -1.69 -8.19 3.88
N CYS A 158 -2.13 -8.99 2.90
CA CYS A 158 -1.22 -9.68 1.99
C CYS A 158 -1.42 -9.12 0.60
N TYR A 159 -0.32 -8.72 -0.04
CA TYR A 159 -0.38 -8.20 -1.40
C TYR A 159 0.98 -8.39 -2.07
N SER A 160 1.00 -8.24 -3.39
CA SER A 160 2.24 -8.32 -4.15
C SER A 160 2.40 -7.08 -4.99
N SER A 161 3.65 -6.77 -5.36
CA SER A 161 3.95 -5.67 -6.27
C SER A 161 5.08 -6.05 -7.20
N GLN A 162 5.05 -5.50 -8.40
CA GLN A 162 6.14 -5.66 -9.35
C GLN A 162 6.23 -4.41 -10.20
N TYR A 163 7.45 -3.96 -10.46
CA TYR A 163 7.72 -2.83 -11.34
C TYR A 163 8.09 -3.33 -12.72
N ALA A 164 7.69 -2.57 -13.74
CA ALA A 164 7.97 -2.92 -15.12
C ALA A 164 8.22 -1.67 -15.93
N ASP A 165 8.79 -1.86 -17.11
CA ASP A 165 8.96 -0.80 -18.08
C ASP A 165 7.59 -0.42 -18.64
N PRO A 166 7.23 0.86 -18.69
CA PRO A 166 5.88 1.24 -19.11
C PRO A 166 5.61 1.02 -20.61
N GLU A 167 6.65 0.94 -21.43
CA GLU A 167 6.46 0.74 -22.87
C GLU A 167 6.53 -0.73 -23.26
N SER A 168 7.57 -1.43 -22.80
CA SER A 168 7.78 -2.84 -23.16
C SER A 168 7.01 -3.81 -22.29
N CYS A 169 6.60 -3.37 -21.10
CA CYS A 169 5.98 -4.23 -20.06
C CYS A 169 6.93 -5.25 -19.48
N GLU A 170 8.23 -5.14 -19.78
CA GLU A 170 9.23 -6.04 -19.24
C GLU A 170 9.44 -5.77 -17.75
N PRO A 171 9.40 -6.81 -16.92
CA PRO A 171 9.67 -6.62 -15.49
C PRO A 171 11.05 -6.03 -15.24
N LYS A 172 11.16 -5.15 -14.25
CA LYS A 172 12.42 -4.55 -13.82
C LYS A 172 12.97 -5.20 -12.57
N GLY A 173 12.24 -6.14 -11.98
CA GLY A 173 12.67 -6.84 -10.78
C GLY A 173 11.70 -7.95 -10.47
N GLY A 174 12.03 -8.75 -9.46
CA GLY A 174 11.17 -9.84 -9.03
C GLY A 174 9.90 -9.33 -8.36
N VAL A 175 8.93 -10.23 -8.26
CA VAL A 175 7.69 -9.91 -7.53
C VAL A 175 8.02 -9.82 -6.04
N ASN A 176 7.54 -8.77 -5.38
CA ASN A 176 7.63 -8.61 -3.94
C ASN A 176 6.31 -9.01 -3.32
N HIS A 177 6.36 -9.90 -2.33
CA HIS A 177 5.17 -10.36 -1.60
C HIS A 177 5.23 -9.78 -0.20
N PHE A 178 4.22 -8.98 0.13
CA PHE A 178 4.14 -8.26 1.39
C PHE A 178 3.13 -8.92 2.31
N THR A 179 3.48 -9.00 3.60
CA THR A 179 2.51 -9.29 4.66
C THR A 179 2.64 -8.16 5.67
N ASP A 180 1.61 -7.32 5.76
CA ASP A 180 1.58 -6.18 6.66
C ASP A 180 0.62 -6.44 7.80
N THR A 181 1.08 -6.26 9.03
CA THR A 181 0.25 -6.35 10.22
C THR A 181 0.15 -4.98 10.85
N PHE A 182 -1.08 -4.49 10.99
CA PHE A 182 -1.36 -3.21 11.64
C PHE A 182 -2.03 -3.47 12.97
N VAL A 183 -1.80 -2.61 13.94
CA VAL A 183 -2.39 -2.70 15.28
C VAL A 183 -2.93 -1.34 15.70
N PRO A 184 -3.95 -1.30 16.57
CA PRO A 184 -4.34 -0.01 17.16
C PRO A 184 -3.22 0.52 18.02
N LEU A 185 -2.90 1.80 17.86
CA LEU A 185 -1.87 2.46 18.65
C LEU A 185 -2.25 2.50 20.13
N VAL A 186 -3.52 2.79 20.37
CA VAL A 186 -4.14 2.70 21.70
C VAL A 186 -5.51 2.08 21.49
N GLU A 187 -6.16 1.68 22.56
CA GLU A 187 -7.49 1.09 22.45
C GLU A 187 -8.43 2.05 21.73
N GLY A 188 -9.02 1.59 20.62
CA GLY A 188 -9.90 2.40 19.79
C GLY A 188 -9.19 3.50 19.02
N GLY A 189 -7.86 3.55 19.10
CA GLY A 189 -7.07 4.59 18.47
C GLY A 189 -6.69 4.28 17.05
N PRO A 190 -5.82 5.11 16.45
CA PRO A 190 -5.45 4.89 15.05
C PRO A 190 -4.64 3.60 14.89
N TRP A 191 -4.80 2.99 13.73
CA TRP A 191 -4.07 1.77 13.39
C TRP A 191 -2.73 2.14 12.73
N VAL A 192 -1.66 1.50 13.18
CA VAL A 192 -0.32 1.76 12.68
C VAL A 192 0.36 0.44 12.35
N LEU A 193 1.34 0.48 11.46
CA LEU A 193 2.06 -0.72 11.04
C LEU A 193 2.94 -1.24 12.17
N SER A 194 2.80 -2.51 12.52
CA SER A 194 3.63 -3.15 13.55
C SER A 194 4.64 -4.12 12.95
N GLU A 195 4.33 -4.72 11.80
CA GLU A 195 5.26 -5.64 11.15
C GLU A 195 5.01 -5.66 9.65
N ARG A 196 6.09 -5.70 8.90
CA ARG A 196 6.05 -5.90 7.45
C ARG A 196 7.07 -6.96 7.09
N VAL A 197 6.60 -8.03 6.45
CA VAL A 197 7.49 -9.04 5.89
C VAL A 197 7.46 -8.88 4.37
N ILE A 198 8.63 -8.80 3.75
CA ILE A 198 8.74 -8.70 2.28
C ILE A 198 9.54 -9.89 1.79
N ARG A 199 8.89 -10.73 0.99
CA ARG A 199 9.54 -11.85 0.32
C ARG A 199 9.66 -11.50 -1.16
N THR A 200 10.90 -11.42 -1.65
CA THR A 200 11.18 -11.04 -3.03
C THR A 200 11.58 -12.27 -3.83
N GLU A 201 10.92 -12.48 -4.97
CA GLU A 201 11.27 -13.59 -5.86
C GLU A 201 12.59 -13.32 -6.56
N ALA A 202 13.32 -14.38 -6.89
CA ALA A 202 14.55 -14.26 -7.66
C ALA A 202 14.25 -13.61 -9.01
N PHE A 203 15.20 -12.82 -9.52
CA PHE A 203 15.05 -12.14 -10.80
C PHE A 203 16.42 -11.91 -11.40
N ALA A 204 16.61 -12.37 -12.64
CA ALA A 204 17.91 -12.27 -13.33
C ALA A 204 19.00 -12.83 -12.41
N ASP A 205 20.04 -12.04 -12.11
CA ASP A 205 21.12 -12.48 -11.24
C ASP A 205 20.85 -12.24 -9.76
N ALA A 206 19.74 -11.56 -9.42
CA ALA A 206 19.42 -11.27 -8.03
C ALA A 206 18.72 -12.49 -7.41
N PRO A 207 19.22 -13.01 -6.28
CA PRO A 207 18.58 -14.15 -5.64
C PRO A 207 17.30 -13.75 -4.92
N ALA A 208 16.47 -14.76 -4.63
CA ALA A 208 15.30 -14.56 -3.79
C ALA A 208 15.74 -14.15 -2.40
N GLY A 209 14.91 -13.40 -1.68
CA GLY A 209 15.23 -12.98 -0.34
C GLY A 209 13.99 -12.66 0.46
N GLU A 210 14.19 -12.52 1.78
CA GLU A 210 13.11 -12.13 2.66
C GLU A 210 13.68 -11.20 3.73
N GLN A 211 12.93 -10.15 4.04
CA GLN A 211 13.32 -9.24 5.12
C GLN A 211 12.08 -8.89 5.94
N THR A 212 12.30 -8.64 7.21
CA THR A 212 11.24 -8.31 8.15
C THR A 212 11.53 -6.97 8.81
N PHE A 213 10.52 -6.12 8.85
CA PHE A 213 10.55 -4.84 9.58
C PHE A 213 9.55 -4.95 10.72
N ARG A 214 9.99 -4.65 11.94
CA ARG A 214 9.10 -4.57 13.10
C ARG A 214 9.14 -3.17 13.68
N PHE A 215 7.98 -2.70 14.10
CA PHE A 215 7.82 -1.40 14.73
C PHE A 215 7.14 -1.66 16.07
N VAL A 216 7.89 -1.51 17.16
CA VAL A 216 7.48 -1.97 18.48
C VAL A 216 7.54 -0.83 19.50
N ASP A 217 7.02 -1.09 20.71
CA ASP A 217 7.00 -0.09 21.79
C ASP A 217 6.34 1.20 21.30
N LEU A 218 5.21 1.04 20.60
CA LEU A 218 4.54 2.13 19.91
C LEU A 218 3.76 2.97 20.92
N THR A 219 3.96 4.29 20.88
CA THR A 219 3.26 5.21 21.78
C THR A 219 2.85 6.46 21.00
N PRO A 220 1.71 7.08 21.36
CA PRO A 220 1.34 8.36 20.74
C PRO A 220 2.42 9.42 20.98
N ALA A 221 2.59 10.29 20.00
CA ALA A 221 3.53 11.40 20.12
C ALA A 221 3.02 12.46 21.07
#